data_893ae9f84dc96dc3907ba031226e8b8c
#
_entry.id   893ae9f84dc96dc3907ba031226e8b8c
#
_cell.length_a   1.000
_cell.length_b   1.000
_cell.length_c   1.000
_cell.angle_alpha   90.00
_cell.angle_beta   90.00
_cell.angle_gamma   90.00
#
_symmetry.space_group_name_H-M   'P 1'
#
loop_
_entity.id
_entity.type
_entity.pdbx_description
1 polymer ?
#
loop_
_entity_poly.entity_id
_entity_poly.type
_entity_poly.pdbx_seq_one_letter_code
_entity_poly.pdbx_strand_id
1 'polypeptide(L)'
;MQNFLDRFLNPKSVAIIGATQNPFSVNYHLVNNLLKLGYKGRIYPVNPRSEDIIGLKTYKSFSDIGEYVDLVVISVPARNVLDVVRDLPADKVGAVVLVAGGFAEIGEEGKATQDEIKKILKEKAVRTIGPNALSPINSRSNLAVSFFPLNELPAGNVSFIFQSGLYEPRFNWLLQDFHLGLSKLIDLGNKMDINEVEVLEYLSQDTETEVIGIHLEIIKGDGRRFFELLKETSRRKPVIVLKGGRTEAGARAAMSHTGSLVRGNEAVFDAALKQAGAIKAETLDDFFYLAKAFSFLKPPRGNRVALATFPGGEAVLSTDACLKNGLVLARPSEASYERLKGSLPPWKISLNPYDFGIIYTFHGLVNNHGAFIEAMADDDNVDCMAVQLPPMGFPVDAEMLCMPFLTAAKKGKPLVTWPPHMLKMDTEINIWLETHSIPVFPSAVIAIRCLAALYQYGLRSGPS
;
A
#
# COMPACT_ATOMS: atom_id res chain seq x y z
N MET A 1 -15.44 2.20 23.86
CA MET A 1 -15.22 3.65 23.66
C MET A 1 -14.81 3.86 22.21
N GLN A 2 -15.38 4.86 21.55
CA GLN A 2 -15.01 5.21 20.19
C GLN A 2 -13.55 5.68 20.18
N ASN A 3 -12.71 5.16 19.26
CA ASN A 3 -11.31 5.57 19.18
C ASN A 3 -11.25 7.02 18.65
N PHE A 4 -10.36 7.85 19.19
CA PHE A 4 -10.25 9.25 18.75
C PHE A 4 -9.89 9.39 17.26
N LEU A 5 -9.21 8.39 16.66
CA LEU A 5 -8.89 8.35 15.23
C LEU A 5 -10.13 8.20 14.35
N ASP A 6 -11.27 7.77 14.88
CA ASP A 6 -12.52 7.73 14.12
C ASP A 6 -12.96 9.12 13.66
N ARG A 7 -12.61 10.19 14.41
CA ARG A 7 -12.89 11.57 13.99
C ARG A 7 -12.10 12.00 12.77
N PHE A 8 -10.96 11.38 12.52
CA PHE A 8 -10.16 11.59 11.31
C PHE A 8 -10.63 10.71 10.16
N LEU A 9 -10.89 9.44 10.41
CA LEU A 9 -11.12 8.43 9.40
C LEU A 9 -12.59 8.25 9.01
N ASN A 10 -13.51 8.56 9.92
CA ASN A 10 -14.95 8.41 9.72
C ASN A 10 -15.73 9.70 10.09
N PRO A 11 -15.25 10.91 9.71
CA PRO A 11 -15.93 12.15 10.04
C PRO A 11 -17.31 12.22 9.34
N LYS A 12 -18.30 12.79 10.00
CA LYS A 12 -19.61 13.11 9.42
C LYS A 12 -19.64 14.51 8.82
N SER A 13 -18.63 15.32 9.14
CA SER A 13 -18.47 16.68 8.64
C SER A 13 -16.98 17.04 8.51
N VAL A 14 -16.65 17.74 7.42
CA VAL A 14 -15.30 18.21 7.11
C VAL A 14 -15.32 19.68 6.76
N ALA A 15 -14.57 20.50 7.49
CA ALA A 15 -14.29 21.88 7.11
C ALA A 15 -12.92 21.99 6.46
N ILE A 16 -12.83 22.73 5.35
CA ILE A 16 -11.59 22.93 4.60
C ILE A 16 -11.26 24.42 4.62
N ILE A 17 -10.34 24.81 5.51
CA ILE A 17 -9.87 26.21 5.64
C ILE A 17 -8.76 26.47 4.62
N GLY A 18 -8.99 27.44 3.73
CA GLY A 18 -8.15 27.70 2.58
C GLY A 18 -8.63 27.02 1.28
N ALA A 19 -9.87 26.54 1.27
CA ALA A 19 -10.52 26.02 0.07
C ALA A 19 -10.56 27.07 -1.04
N THR A 20 -10.53 26.65 -2.33
CA THR A 20 -10.58 27.54 -3.49
C THR A 20 -11.33 26.91 -4.65
N GLN A 21 -11.95 27.75 -5.49
CA GLN A 21 -12.55 27.32 -6.76
C GLN A 21 -11.56 27.32 -7.93
N ASN A 22 -10.30 27.77 -7.74
CA ASN A 22 -9.30 27.80 -8.78
C ASN A 22 -8.75 26.37 -9.04
N PRO A 23 -9.06 25.75 -10.22
CA PRO A 23 -8.65 24.38 -10.51
C PRO A 23 -7.14 24.19 -10.70
N PHE A 24 -6.38 25.27 -10.85
CA PHE A 24 -4.92 25.23 -10.91
C PHE A 24 -4.26 25.26 -9.52
N SER A 25 -5.02 25.42 -8.47
CA SER A 25 -4.53 25.37 -7.09
C SER A 25 -4.71 23.96 -6.52
N VAL A 26 -3.69 23.45 -5.84
CA VAL A 26 -3.76 22.13 -5.16
C VAL A 26 -4.90 22.06 -4.12
N ASN A 27 -5.23 23.19 -3.48
CA ASN A 27 -6.32 23.28 -2.51
C ASN A 27 -7.72 23.08 -3.13
N TYR A 28 -7.85 23.22 -4.46
CA TYR A 28 -9.07 22.87 -5.18
C TYR A 28 -9.43 21.40 -5.00
N HIS A 29 -8.45 20.53 -5.07
CA HIS A 29 -8.65 19.10 -5.01
C HIS A 29 -9.10 18.63 -3.62
N LEU A 30 -8.83 19.36 -2.54
CA LEU A 30 -9.31 19.03 -1.20
C LEU A 30 -10.86 19.00 -1.11
N VAL A 31 -11.52 19.88 -1.86
CA VAL A 31 -13.00 19.89 -1.96
C VAL A 31 -13.47 18.99 -3.08
N ASN A 32 -12.83 19.10 -4.26
CA ASN A 32 -13.25 18.40 -5.47
C ASN A 32 -13.20 16.87 -5.32
N ASN A 33 -12.17 16.33 -4.65
CA ASN A 33 -12.07 14.89 -4.40
C ASN A 33 -13.24 14.39 -3.55
N LEU A 34 -13.60 15.09 -2.48
CA LEU A 34 -14.73 14.72 -1.63
C LEU A 34 -16.04 14.67 -2.42
N LEU A 35 -16.28 15.67 -3.28
CA LEU A 35 -17.48 15.72 -4.12
C LEU A 35 -17.47 14.62 -5.19
N LYS A 36 -16.36 14.51 -5.92
CA LYS A 36 -16.21 13.60 -7.06
C LYS A 36 -16.28 12.13 -6.62
N LEU A 37 -15.65 11.79 -5.50
CA LEU A 37 -15.67 10.44 -4.95
C LEU A 37 -17.00 10.10 -4.24
N GLY A 38 -17.85 11.09 -4.00
CA GLY A 38 -19.16 10.89 -3.40
C GLY A 38 -19.12 10.72 -1.88
N TYR A 39 -18.25 11.45 -1.19
CA TYR A 39 -18.27 11.55 0.28
C TYR A 39 -19.65 11.99 0.77
N LYS A 40 -20.20 11.29 1.77
CA LYS A 40 -21.59 11.49 2.22
C LYS A 40 -21.72 12.44 3.40
N GLY A 41 -20.64 12.85 4.03
CA GLY A 41 -20.65 13.81 5.11
C GLY A 41 -20.83 15.25 4.61
N ARG A 42 -21.04 16.17 5.54
CA ARG A 42 -21.16 17.60 5.23
C ARG A 42 -19.78 18.20 4.95
N ILE A 43 -19.69 19.01 3.91
CA ILE A 43 -18.46 19.70 3.50
C ILE A 43 -18.65 21.20 3.69
N TYR A 44 -17.75 21.84 4.43
CA TYR A 44 -17.74 23.27 4.73
C TYR A 44 -16.48 23.93 4.17
N PRO A 45 -16.52 24.45 2.93
CA PRO A 45 -15.43 25.26 2.41
C PRO A 45 -15.33 26.58 3.18
N VAL A 46 -14.12 26.94 3.64
CA VAL A 46 -13.87 28.19 4.33
C VAL A 46 -12.86 29.03 3.56
N ASN A 47 -13.31 30.19 3.07
CA ASN A 47 -12.47 31.18 2.40
C ASN A 47 -13.09 32.59 2.50
N PRO A 48 -12.40 33.59 3.07
CA PRO A 48 -12.94 34.94 3.25
C PRO A 48 -13.22 35.70 1.93
N ARG A 49 -12.71 35.20 0.80
CA ARG A 49 -12.78 35.87 -0.52
C ARG A 49 -13.78 35.27 -1.49
N SER A 50 -14.41 34.16 -1.15
CA SER A 50 -15.33 33.43 -2.03
C SER A 50 -16.70 33.28 -1.38
N GLU A 51 -17.76 33.34 -2.17
CA GLU A 51 -19.15 33.09 -1.73
C GLU A 51 -19.59 31.66 -2.05
N ASP A 52 -19.02 31.08 -3.11
CA ASP A 52 -19.26 29.73 -3.57
C ASP A 52 -17.95 29.05 -3.96
N ILE A 53 -17.80 27.76 -3.62
CA ILE A 53 -16.69 26.92 -4.07
C ILE A 53 -17.27 25.59 -4.56
N ILE A 54 -17.20 25.36 -5.86
CA ILE A 54 -17.64 24.13 -6.55
C ILE A 54 -19.13 23.80 -6.21
N GLY A 55 -19.99 24.82 -6.21
CA GLY A 55 -21.43 24.68 -5.92
C GLY A 55 -21.76 24.55 -4.42
N LEU A 56 -20.78 24.67 -3.52
CA LEU A 56 -20.98 24.65 -2.09
C LEU A 56 -20.94 26.07 -1.50
N LYS A 57 -21.87 26.38 -0.63
CA LYS A 57 -21.83 27.62 0.18
C LYS A 57 -20.49 27.71 0.90
N THR A 58 -19.81 28.84 0.76
CA THR A 58 -18.55 29.12 1.43
C THR A 58 -18.76 29.95 2.69
N TYR A 59 -17.98 29.68 3.72
CA TYR A 59 -17.96 30.41 4.99
C TYR A 59 -16.72 31.33 5.02
N LYS A 60 -16.85 32.54 5.56
CA LYS A 60 -15.73 33.50 5.62
C LYS A 60 -14.71 33.11 6.69
N SER A 61 -15.18 32.54 7.79
CA SER A 61 -14.38 31.98 8.89
C SER A 61 -14.96 30.65 9.35
N PHE A 62 -14.19 29.89 10.12
CA PHE A 62 -14.71 28.66 10.75
C PHE A 62 -15.89 28.94 11.71
N SER A 63 -15.85 30.05 12.42
CA SER A 63 -16.90 30.45 13.38
C SER A 63 -18.25 30.68 12.71
N ASP A 64 -18.27 31.07 11.42
CA ASP A 64 -19.53 31.29 10.67
C ASP A 64 -20.28 29.99 10.35
N ILE A 65 -19.63 28.81 10.47
CA ILE A 65 -20.29 27.51 10.31
C ILE A 65 -21.34 27.29 11.39
N GLY A 66 -21.09 27.76 12.60
CA GLY A 66 -22.06 27.79 13.69
C GLY A 66 -22.33 26.46 14.41
N GLU A 67 -21.85 25.33 13.85
CA GLU A 67 -22.09 23.98 14.38
C GLU A 67 -20.76 23.22 14.62
N TYR A 68 -20.85 22.04 15.25
CA TYR A 68 -19.69 21.16 15.48
C TYR A 68 -19.23 20.51 14.17
N VAL A 69 -17.91 20.46 13.94
CA VAL A 69 -17.27 19.82 12.79
C VAL A 69 -16.30 18.75 13.26
N ASP A 70 -16.48 17.53 12.78
CA ASP A 70 -15.66 16.38 13.17
C ASP A 70 -14.19 16.54 12.75
N LEU A 71 -13.94 16.98 11.51
CA LEU A 71 -12.62 17.14 10.95
C LEU A 71 -12.41 18.52 10.35
N VAL A 72 -11.39 19.23 10.79
CA VAL A 72 -10.97 20.51 10.23
C VAL A 72 -9.63 20.36 9.52
N VAL A 73 -9.62 20.56 8.21
CA VAL A 73 -8.42 20.54 7.36
C VAL A 73 -7.94 21.97 7.16
N ILE A 74 -6.76 22.29 7.69
CA ILE A 74 -6.16 23.63 7.57
C ILE A 74 -5.11 23.63 6.47
N SER A 75 -5.45 24.23 5.32
CA SER A 75 -4.60 24.34 4.13
C SER A 75 -4.38 25.80 3.74
N VAL A 76 -3.84 26.56 4.66
CA VAL A 76 -3.40 27.96 4.45
C VAL A 76 -1.87 28.04 4.57
N PRO A 77 -1.22 29.12 4.04
CA PRO A 77 0.22 29.30 4.22
C PRO A 77 0.64 29.24 5.69
N ALA A 78 1.80 28.67 6.00
CA ALA A 78 2.30 28.43 7.36
C ALA A 78 2.18 29.67 8.29
N ARG A 79 2.49 30.86 7.77
CA ARG A 79 2.38 32.12 8.51
C ARG A 79 0.99 32.46 9.04
N ASN A 80 -0.06 31.86 8.46
CA ASN A 80 -1.45 32.13 8.82
C ASN A 80 -2.04 31.01 9.72
N VAL A 81 -1.35 29.87 9.86
CA VAL A 81 -1.89 28.70 10.58
C VAL A 81 -2.08 28.99 12.06
N LEU A 82 -1.13 29.71 12.68
CA LEU A 82 -1.19 30.03 14.11
C LEU A 82 -2.44 30.86 14.47
N ASP A 83 -2.77 31.85 13.66
CA ASP A 83 -3.95 32.70 13.85
C ASP A 83 -5.24 31.90 13.64
N VAL A 84 -5.28 31.05 12.59
CA VAL A 84 -6.43 30.17 12.38
C VAL A 84 -6.63 29.24 13.57
N VAL A 85 -5.56 28.63 14.12
CA VAL A 85 -5.65 27.72 15.27
C VAL A 85 -6.10 28.44 16.55
N ARG A 86 -5.68 29.70 16.75
CA ARG A 86 -6.14 30.53 17.88
C ARG A 86 -7.64 30.79 17.82
N ASP A 87 -8.16 31.05 16.62
CA ASP A 87 -9.56 31.40 16.38
C ASP A 87 -10.52 30.20 16.40
N LEU A 88 -10.02 28.96 16.34
CA LEU A 88 -10.85 27.75 16.42
C LEU A 88 -11.53 27.63 17.79
N PRO A 89 -12.88 27.58 17.88
CA PRO A 89 -13.58 27.34 19.15
C PRO A 89 -13.42 25.86 19.56
N ALA A 90 -12.91 25.63 20.77
CA ALA A 90 -12.56 24.30 21.28
C ALA A 90 -13.73 23.31 21.33
N ASP A 91 -14.94 23.83 21.61
CA ASP A 91 -16.17 23.04 21.72
C ASP A 91 -16.83 22.68 20.40
N LYS A 92 -16.32 23.21 19.27
CA LYS A 92 -16.87 22.96 17.93
C LYS A 92 -15.94 22.19 17.00
N VAL A 93 -14.75 21.78 17.45
CA VAL A 93 -13.75 21.10 16.65
C VAL A 93 -13.47 19.71 17.18
N GLY A 94 -13.67 18.69 16.35
CA GLY A 94 -13.41 17.30 16.72
C GLY A 94 -11.94 16.90 16.59
N ALA A 95 -11.34 17.21 15.45
CA ALA A 95 -9.97 16.89 15.10
C ALA A 95 -9.42 17.88 14.06
N VAL A 96 -8.10 18.01 13.96
CA VAL A 96 -7.43 18.92 13.02
C VAL A 96 -6.41 18.18 12.19
N VAL A 97 -6.35 18.49 10.89
CA VAL A 97 -5.22 18.15 10.00
C VAL A 97 -4.55 19.43 9.55
N LEU A 98 -3.25 19.52 9.78
CA LEU A 98 -2.41 20.63 9.32
C LEU A 98 -1.66 20.21 8.04
N VAL A 99 -2.11 20.75 6.92
CA VAL A 99 -1.57 20.37 5.61
C VAL A 99 -0.28 21.10 5.28
N ALA A 100 -0.16 22.38 5.64
CA ALA A 100 0.98 23.21 5.30
C ALA A 100 2.29 22.67 5.90
N GLY A 101 3.38 22.76 5.10
CA GLY A 101 4.76 22.72 5.57
C GLY A 101 5.27 24.13 5.91
N GLY A 102 6.50 24.24 6.40
CA GLY A 102 7.13 25.50 6.83
C GLY A 102 7.19 25.64 8.35
N PHE A 103 7.38 24.51 9.05
CA PHE A 103 7.44 24.43 10.50
C PHE A 103 8.79 23.86 10.98
N ALA A 104 8.84 22.83 11.79
CA ALA A 104 10.08 22.32 12.35
C ALA A 104 11.16 21.92 11.32
N GLU A 105 10.75 21.63 10.08
CA GLU A 105 11.66 21.31 8.98
C GLU A 105 12.45 22.53 8.43
N ILE A 106 12.00 23.75 8.69
CA ILE A 106 12.73 24.95 8.26
C ILE A 106 13.68 25.52 9.34
N GLY A 107 13.78 24.87 10.51
CA GLY A 107 14.67 25.26 11.59
C GLY A 107 13.97 25.78 12.85
N GLU A 108 14.72 26.48 13.70
CA GLU A 108 14.26 26.83 15.07
C GLU A 108 13.05 27.76 15.10
N GLU A 109 12.93 28.71 14.18
CA GLU A 109 11.77 29.62 14.11
C GLU A 109 10.47 28.84 13.76
N GLY A 110 10.56 27.98 12.73
CA GLY A 110 9.44 27.13 12.34
C GLY A 110 9.07 26.12 13.45
N LYS A 111 10.08 25.59 14.15
CA LYS A 111 9.88 24.73 15.31
C LYS A 111 9.17 25.44 16.46
N ALA A 112 9.57 26.68 16.78
CA ALA A 112 8.91 27.48 17.83
C ALA A 112 7.42 27.70 17.50
N THR A 113 7.11 28.05 16.24
CA THR A 113 5.73 28.19 15.77
C THR A 113 4.95 26.87 15.88
N GLN A 114 5.55 25.75 15.51
CA GLN A 114 4.94 24.41 15.64
C GLN A 114 4.66 24.07 17.11
N ASP A 115 5.59 24.36 18.02
CA ASP A 115 5.45 24.08 19.44
C ASP A 115 4.34 24.95 20.08
N GLU A 116 4.17 26.20 19.63
CA GLU A 116 3.07 27.06 20.05
C GLU A 116 1.71 26.54 19.57
N ILE A 117 1.61 26.15 18.30
CA ILE A 117 0.40 25.51 17.73
C ILE A 117 0.03 24.26 18.52
N LYS A 118 1.03 23.40 18.81
CA LYS A 118 0.84 22.19 19.62
C LYS A 118 0.27 22.51 21.00
N LYS A 119 0.80 23.54 21.67
CA LYS A 119 0.34 23.97 22.98
C LYS A 119 -1.12 24.40 22.93
N ILE A 120 -1.49 25.27 21.97
CA ILE A 120 -2.87 25.77 21.83
C ILE A 120 -3.86 24.62 21.57
N LEU A 121 -3.55 23.71 20.63
CA LEU A 121 -4.43 22.58 20.31
C LEU A 121 -4.56 21.60 21.48
N LYS A 122 -3.48 21.38 22.24
CA LYS A 122 -3.54 20.60 23.47
C LYS A 122 -4.41 21.24 24.54
N GLU A 123 -4.30 22.56 24.75
CA GLU A 123 -5.17 23.31 25.69
C GLU A 123 -6.64 23.25 25.27
N LYS A 124 -6.92 23.21 23.98
CA LYS A 124 -8.26 23.02 23.42
C LYS A 124 -8.73 21.54 23.43
N ALA A 125 -7.92 20.60 23.88
CA ALA A 125 -8.16 19.16 23.83
C ALA A 125 -8.44 18.62 22.40
N VAL A 126 -7.87 19.24 21.37
CA VAL A 126 -8.02 18.86 19.97
C VAL A 126 -6.81 18.06 19.49
N ARG A 127 -7.03 16.83 19.02
CA ARG A 127 -5.99 15.97 18.47
C ARG A 127 -5.66 16.39 17.02
N THR A 128 -4.39 16.17 16.60
CA THR A 128 -3.90 16.76 15.37
C THR A 128 -2.97 15.80 14.60
N ILE A 129 -3.21 15.68 13.28
CA ILE A 129 -2.29 15.07 12.31
C ILE A 129 -1.48 16.18 11.62
N GLY A 130 -0.20 15.94 11.38
CA GLY A 130 0.72 16.88 10.73
C GLY A 130 1.57 17.68 11.73
N PRO A 131 2.02 18.91 11.40
CA PRO A 131 1.86 19.58 10.10
C PRO A 131 2.58 18.86 8.95
N ASN A 132 2.48 19.42 7.73
CA ASN A 132 3.03 18.84 6.53
C ASN A 132 2.45 17.44 6.22
N ALA A 133 1.14 17.27 6.29
CA ALA A 133 0.44 16.01 6.14
C ALA A 133 -0.72 16.09 5.14
N LEU A 134 -0.83 15.10 4.25
CA LEU A 134 -1.90 14.95 3.26
C LEU A 134 -2.71 13.70 3.59
N SER A 135 -3.59 13.82 4.56
CA SER A 135 -4.45 12.74 5.04
C SER A 135 -5.66 13.29 5.79
N PRO A 136 -6.65 12.51 6.17
CA PRO A 136 -6.74 11.06 5.93
C PRO A 136 -7.38 10.69 4.60
N ILE A 137 -7.23 9.41 4.24
CA ILE A 137 -8.00 8.78 3.18
C ILE A 137 -8.68 7.54 3.76
N ASN A 138 -9.98 7.37 3.46
CA ASN A 138 -10.74 6.17 3.80
C ASN A 138 -11.69 5.82 2.64
N SER A 139 -11.42 4.71 1.98
CA SER A 139 -12.18 4.29 0.81
C SER A 139 -13.63 3.92 1.12
N ARG A 140 -13.91 3.39 2.30
CA ARG A 140 -15.27 2.99 2.69
C ARG A 140 -16.22 4.18 2.85
N SER A 141 -15.71 5.34 3.23
CA SER A 141 -16.48 6.58 3.36
C SER A 141 -16.28 7.54 2.19
N ASN A 142 -15.48 7.18 1.20
CA ASN A 142 -15.04 8.05 0.10
C ASN A 142 -14.41 9.37 0.60
N LEU A 143 -13.77 9.31 1.76
CA LEU A 143 -13.03 10.42 2.32
C LEU A 143 -11.64 10.46 1.70
N ALA A 144 -11.27 11.60 1.11
CA ALA A 144 -9.93 11.78 0.57
C ALA A 144 -9.44 13.24 0.74
N VAL A 145 -8.51 13.42 1.64
CA VAL A 145 -7.75 14.68 1.80
C VAL A 145 -6.44 14.50 1.02
N SER A 146 -6.43 14.97 -0.23
CA SER A 146 -5.30 14.85 -1.16
C SER A 146 -5.21 16.07 -2.07
N PHE A 147 -3.99 16.50 -2.41
CA PHE A 147 -3.72 17.57 -3.36
C PHE A 147 -3.83 17.12 -4.82
N PHE A 148 -3.78 15.84 -5.09
CA PHE A 148 -3.89 15.29 -6.43
C PHE A 148 -5.35 14.95 -6.76
N PRO A 149 -5.78 15.19 -8.02
CA PRO A 149 -7.11 14.78 -8.44
C PRO A 149 -7.23 13.26 -8.43
N LEU A 150 -8.25 12.76 -7.75
CA LEU A 150 -8.55 11.34 -7.71
C LEU A 150 -9.74 11.04 -8.64
N ASN A 151 -9.61 9.98 -9.45
CA ASN A 151 -10.67 9.54 -10.34
C ASN A 151 -11.61 8.54 -9.65
N GLU A 152 -11.03 7.67 -8.85
CA GLU A 152 -11.71 6.61 -8.10
C GLU A 152 -10.97 6.32 -6.79
N LEU A 153 -11.63 5.64 -5.89
CA LEU A 153 -11.06 5.19 -4.62
C LEU A 153 -11.59 3.77 -4.31
N PRO A 154 -11.06 2.74 -5.01
CA PRO A 154 -11.53 1.37 -4.85
C PRO A 154 -11.27 0.89 -3.43
N ALA A 155 -12.33 0.36 -2.82
CA ALA A 155 -12.25 -0.21 -1.49
C ALA A 155 -11.49 -1.54 -1.51
N GLY A 156 -10.57 -1.70 -0.56
CA GLY A 156 -9.78 -2.92 -0.37
C GLY A 156 -9.44 -3.16 1.09
N ASN A 157 -8.41 -3.95 1.32
CA ASN A 157 -8.01 -4.42 2.65
C ASN A 157 -6.62 -3.93 3.09
N VAL A 158 -5.98 -3.06 2.30
CA VAL A 158 -4.65 -2.52 2.61
C VAL A 158 -4.77 -1.16 3.26
N SER A 159 -4.09 -0.97 4.39
CA SER A 159 -3.93 0.35 4.99
C SER A 159 -2.47 0.77 5.04
N PHE A 160 -2.25 2.06 4.84
CA PHE A 160 -0.90 2.64 4.87
C PHE A 160 -0.74 3.68 5.96
N ILE A 161 0.42 3.66 6.61
CA ILE A 161 0.95 4.73 7.45
C ILE A 161 2.16 5.32 6.73
N PHE A 162 2.08 6.58 6.34
CA PHE A 162 3.19 7.31 5.74
C PHE A 162 3.71 8.40 6.67
N GLN A 163 4.99 8.66 6.63
CA GLN A 163 5.60 9.83 7.27
C GLN A 163 5.80 10.98 6.29
N SER A 164 5.59 10.74 5.00
CA SER A 164 5.84 11.71 3.92
C SER A 164 4.83 11.50 2.81
N GLY A 165 4.42 12.57 2.14
CA GLY A 165 3.53 12.56 0.97
C GLY A 165 4.14 11.91 -0.29
N LEU A 166 5.19 11.11 -0.18
CA LEU A 166 5.89 10.46 -1.32
C LEU A 166 4.97 9.56 -2.17
N TYR A 167 3.86 9.11 -1.62
CA TYR A 167 2.86 8.30 -2.33
C TYR A 167 1.96 9.14 -3.24
N GLU A 168 1.75 10.41 -2.94
CA GLU A 168 0.79 11.29 -3.61
C GLU A 168 0.93 11.31 -5.14
N PRO A 169 2.13 11.50 -5.73
CA PRO A 169 2.28 11.49 -7.18
C PRO A 169 1.96 10.15 -7.84
N ARG A 170 1.97 9.06 -7.07
CA ARG A 170 1.72 7.69 -7.53
C ARG A 170 0.30 7.20 -7.24
N PHE A 171 -0.51 8.01 -6.57
CA PHE A 171 -1.73 7.52 -5.96
C PHE A 171 -2.75 7.05 -7.00
N ASN A 172 -2.96 7.80 -8.09
CA ASN A 172 -3.81 7.35 -9.18
C ASN A 172 -3.30 6.06 -9.81
N TRP A 173 -1.98 5.95 -10.04
CA TRP A 173 -1.39 4.74 -10.55
C TRP A 173 -1.60 3.54 -9.61
N LEU A 174 -1.43 3.72 -8.29
CA LEU A 174 -1.69 2.67 -7.30
C LEU A 174 -3.12 2.14 -7.36
N LEU A 175 -4.09 3.02 -7.58
CA LEU A 175 -5.50 2.66 -7.59
C LEU A 175 -5.96 2.09 -8.94
N GLN A 176 -5.55 2.70 -10.07
CA GLN A 176 -6.07 2.43 -11.39
C GLN A 176 -5.26 1.39 -12.17
N ASP A 177 -3.92 1.57 -12.23
CA ASP A 177 -3.06 0.72 -13.05
C ASP A 177 -2.44 -0.43 -12.24
N PHE A 178 -2.20 -0.18 -10.97
CA PHE A 178 -1.64 -1.18 -10.05
C PHE A 178 -2.73 -2.00 -9.34
N HIS A 179 -4.00 -1.61 -9.46
CA HIS A 179 -5.18 -2.28 -8.92
C HIS A 179 -5.11 -2.60 -7.41
N LEU A 180 -4.47 -1.73 -6.61
CA LEU A 180 -4.39 -1.89 -5.17
C LEU A 180 -5.57 -1.23 -4.49
N GLY A 181 -6.54 -2.01 -4.03
CA GLY A 181 -7.65 -1.50 -3.22
C GLY A 181 -7.19 -1.08 -1.83
N LEU A 182 -7.56 0.12 -1.42
CA LEU A 182 -7.23 0.65 -0.10
C LEU A 182 -8.37 0.44 0.90
N SER A 183 -8.01 0.25 2.18
CA SER A 183 -8.90 0.51 3.31
C SER A 183 -8.68 1.96 3.78
N LYS A 184 -7.52 2.24 4.36
CA LYS A 184 -7.20 3.56 4.93
C LYS A 184 -5.77 3.98 4.59
N LEU A 185 -5.54 5.32 4.56
CA LEU A 185 -4.20 5.88 4.45
C LEU A 185 -4.08 7.07 5.40
N ILE A 186 -3.02 7.08 6.19
CA ILE A 186 -2.69 8.14 7.13
C ILE A 186 -1.26 8.60 6.86
N ASP A 187 -1.12 9.84 6.40
CA ASP A 187 0.16 10.55 6.34
C ASP A 187 0.31 11.39 7.61
N LEU A 188 1.36 11.14 8.34
CA LEU A 188 1.61 11.74 9.65
C LEU A 188 2.39 13.06 9.58
N GLY A 189 3.04 13.33 8.45
CA GLY A 189 3.90 14.51 8.28
C GLY A 189 4.96 14.64 9.38
N ASN A 190 5.05 15.81 10.01
CA ASN A 190 6.03 16.10 11.07
C ASN A 190 5.72 15.40 12.42
N LYS A 191 4.57 14.75 12.57
CA LYS A 191 4.15 14.03 13.79
C LYS A 191 4.22 14.91 15.05
N MET A 192 3.56 16.06 14.99
CA MET A 192 3.55 17.01 16.08
C MET A 192 2.81 16.47 17.32
N ASP A 193 1.68 15.78 17.09
CA ASP A 193 0.83 15.17 18.13
C ASP A 193 0.66 13.68 17.88
N ILE A 194 -0.13 13.30 16.89
CA ILE A 194 -0.37 11.89 16.55
C ILE A 194 0.86 11.30 15.87
N ASN A 195 1.22 10.07 16.25
CA ASN A 195 2.40 9.37 15.79
C ASN A 195 2.08 7.95 15.29
N GLU A 196 3.10 7.26 14.80
CA GLU A 196 2.99 5.93 14.21
C GLU A 196 2.50 4.85 15.17
N VAL A 197 2.71 5.00 16.48
CA VAL A 197 2.29 4.01 17.49
C VAL A 197 0.77 4.01 17.61
N GLU A 198 0.16 5.19 17.74
CA GLU A 198 -1.29 5.35 17.89
C GLU A 198 -2.04 4.89 16.64
N VAL A 199 -1.49 5.19 15.45
CA VAL A 199 -2.10 4.76 14.17
C VAL A 199 -1.95 3.25 13.98
N LEU A 200 -0.80 2.66 14.29
CA LEU A 200 -0.62 1.21 14.23
C LEU A 200 -1.54 0.49 15.21
N GLU A 201 -1.74 1.03 16.42
CA GLU A 201 -2.67 0.48 17.40
C GLU A 201 -4.11 0.46 16.86
N TYR A 202 -4.55 1.55 16.23
CA TYR A 202 -5.85 1.64 15.56
C TYR A 202 -5.98 0.59 14.44
N LEU A 203 -5.04 0.58 13.49
CA LEU A 203 -5.10 -0.34 12.35
C LEU A 203 -4.96 -1.80 12.75
N SER A 204 -4.28 -2.10 13.85
CA SER A 204 -4.18 -3.46 14.38
C SER A 204 -5.52 -4.06 14.78
N GLN A 205 -6.47 -3.21 15.19
CA GLN A 205 -7.81 -3.57 15.63
C GLN A 205 -8.88 -3.36 14.55
N ASP A 206 -8.56 -2.60 13.50
CA ASP A 206 -9.49 -2.28 12.42
C ASP A 206 -9.83 -3.53 11.59
N THR A 207 -11.10 -3.91 11.55
CA THR A 207 -11.58 -5.13 10.86
C THR A 207 -11.55 -5.02 9.33
N GLU A 208 -11.50 -3.81 8.79
CA GLU A 208 -11.40 -3.57 7.35
C GLU A 208 -9.96 -3.61 6.84
N THR A 209 -8.98 -3.58 7.74
CA THR A 209 -7.55 -3.64 7.44
C THR A 209 -7.02 -5.06 7.64
N GLU A 210 -6.57 -5.69 6.57
CA GLU A 210 -5.92 -7.02 6.63
C GLU A 210 -4.41 -6.91 6.45
N VAL A 211 -3.93 -5.92 5.70
CA VAL A 211 -2.51 -5.67 5.41
C VAL A 211 -2.14 -4.26 5.82
N ILE A 212 -1.02 -4.09 6.52
CA ILE A 212 -0.54 -2.78 6.96
C ILE A 212 0.81 -2.49 6.32
N GLY A 213 0.90 -1.40 5.55
CA GLY A 213 2.17 -0.86 5.07
C GLY A 213 2.59 0.35 5.91
N ILE A 214 3.85 0.41 6.34
CA ILE A 214 4.39 1.50 7.15
C ILE A 214 5.65 2.05 6.50
N HIS A 215 5.62 3.32 6.07
CA HIS A 215 6.81 4.06 5.68
C HIS A 215 7.24 4.99 6.81
N LEU A 216 8.49 4.84 7.26
CA LEU A 216 9.06 5.61 8.36
C LEU A 216 10.42 6.19 7.99
N GLU A 217 10.70 7.42 8.44
CA GLU A 217 12.02 8.01 8.48
C GLU A 217 12.57 7.99 9.91
N ILE A 218 11.70 8.27 10.89
CA ILE A 218 12.01 8.24 12.33
C ILE A 218 10.80 7.74 13.12
N ILE A 219 11.06 7.07 14.24
CA ILE A 219 10.04 6.77 15.25
C ILE A 219 10.02 7.93 16.24
N LYS A 220 8.89 8.64 16.37
CA LYS A 220 8.68 9.73 17.34
C LYS A 220 7.93 9.29 18.58
N GLY A 221 7.12 8.24 18.47
CA GLY A 221 6.46 7.62 19.60
C GLY A 221 7.44 6.82 20.49
N ASP A 222 6.90 6.14 21.49
CA ASP A 222 7.67 5.20 22.31
C ASP A 222 8.14 4.02 21.45
N GLY A 223 9.44 3.93 21.20
CA GLY A 223 10.05 2.90 20.34
C GLY A 223 9.86 1.49 20.88
N ARG A 224 9.81 1.31 22.22
CA ARG A 224 9.55 0.01 22.85
C ARG A 224 8.09 -0.39 22.63
N ARG A 225 7.14 0.53 22.85
CA ARG A 225 5.71 0.28 22.59
C ARG A 225 5.48 0.01 21.10
N PHE A 226 6.14 0.75 20.20
CA PHE A 226 6.09 0.49 18.78
C PHE A 226 6.52 -0.94 18.44
N PHE A 227 7.65 -1.39 18.99
CA PHE A 227 8.17 -2.74 18.76
C PHE A 227 7.21 -3.83 19.29
N GLU A 228 6.70 -3.67 20.50
CA GLU A 228 5.77 -4.62 21.11
C GLU A 228 4.48 -4.73 20.30
N LEU A 229 3.92 -3.58 19.89
CA LEU A 229 2.73 -3.49 19.07
C LEU A 229 2.95 -4.07 17.66
N LEU A 230 4.10 -3.77 17.05
CA LEU A 230 4.50 -4.34 15.77
C LEU A 230 4.54 -5.87 15.84
N LYS A 231 5.14 -6.41 16.91
CA LYS A 231 5.24 -7.86 17.15
C LYS A 231 3.87 -8.51 17.36
N GLU A 232 2.99 -7.85 18.11
CA GLU A 232 1.62 -8.32 18.33
C GLU A 232 0.81 -8.30 17.04
N THR A 233 0.88 -7.20 16.30
CA THR A 233 0.15 -7.01 15.05
C THR A 233 0.62 -7.97 13.97
N SER A 234 1.94 -8.15 13.80
CA SER A 234 2.52 -9.02 12.76
C SER A 234 2.14 -10.50 12.91
N ARG A 235 1.68 -10.93 14.07
CA ARG A 235 1.16 -12.29 14.26
C ARG A 235 -0.23 -12.50 13.65
N ARG A 236 -1.00 -11.42 13.48
CA ARG A 236 -2.41 -11.47 13.03
C ARG A 236 -2.58 -10.88 11.63
N LYS A 237 -1.81 -9.84 11.32
CA LYS A 237 -1.86 -9.11 10.04
C LYS A 237 -0.44 -8.93 9.52
N PRO A 238 -0.16 -9.16 8.24
CA PRO A 238 1.14 -8.81 7.68
C PRO A 238 1.39 -7.30 7.81
N VAL A 239 2.54 -6.96 8.39
CA VAL A 239 3.01 -5.58 8.50
C VAL A 239 4.28 -5.42 7.67
N ILE A 240 4.20 -4.62 6.63
CA ILE A 240 5.31 -4.34 5.71
C ILE A 240 5.91 -3.00 6.10
N VAL A 241 7.23 -2.95 6.31
CA VAL A 241 7.92 -1.74 6.78
C VAL A 241 8.98 -1.31 5.79
N LEU A 242 8.85 -0.08 5.29
CA LEU A 242 9.84 0.62 4.49
C LEU A 242 10.50 1.71 5.33
N LYS A 243 11.81 1.61 5.57
CA LYS A 243 12.57 2.59 6.36
C LYS A 243 13.39 3.50 5.46
N GLY A 244 13.10 4.80 5.50
CA GLY A 244 13.93 5.84 4.90
C GLY A 244 15.13 6.22 5.80
N GLY A 245 16.12 6.93 5.23
CA GLY A 245 17.27 7.44 6.00
C GLY A 245 18.19 6.37 6.57
N ARG A 246 18.37 5.24 5.88
CA ARG A 246 19.14 4.07 6.35
C ARG A 246 20.66 4.27 6.29
N THR A 247 21.12 5.03 5.31
CA THR A 247 22.54 5.40 5.15
C THR A 247 22.82 6.75 5.81
N GLU A 248 24.09 7.04 6.09
CA GLU A 248 24.48 8.34 6.66
C GLU A 248 24.06 9.51 5.74
N ALA A 249 24.21 9.35 4.41
CA ALA A 249 23.76 10.34 3.44
C ALA A 249 22.23 10.46 3.42
N GLY A 250 21.51 9.33 3.45
CA GLY A 250 20.04 9.29 3.53
C GLY A 250 19.52 9.90 4.84
N ALA A 251 20.22 9.67 5.97
CA ALA A 251 19.88 10.28 7.25
C ALA A 251 20.05 11.81 7.22
N ARG A 252 21.09 12.33 6.57
CA ARG A 252 21.26 13.78 6.35
C ARG A 252 20.15 14.34 5.46
N ALA A 253 19.77 13.65 4.39
CA ALA A 253 18.68 14.04 3.51
C ALA A 253 17.32 14.06 4.27
N ALA A 254 17.03 13.02 5.06
CA ALA A 254 15.83 12.97 5.88
C ALA A 254 15.79 14.10 6.93
N MET A 255 16.93 14.46 7.52
CA MET A 255 17.03 15.57 8.46
C MET A 255 16.67 16.91 7.81
N SER A 256 17.11 17.17 6.58
CA SER A 256 16.74 18.39 5.85
C SER A 256 15.30 18.41 5.39
N HIS A 257 14.66 17.23 5.29
CA HIS A 257 13.27 17.08 4.85
C HIS A 257 12.26 17.14 6.01
N THR A 258 12.61 16.59 7.17
CA THR A 258 11.67 16.46 8.31
C THR A 258 12.08 17.24 9.55
N GLY A 259 13.22 17.94 9.53
CA GLY A 259 13.77 18.64 10.70
C GLY A 259 14.18 17.72 11.85
N SER A 260 14.20 16.42 11.64
CA SER A 260 14.47 15.43 12.70
C SER A 260 15.81 14.75 12.49
N LEU A 261 16.63 14.67 13.55
CA LEU A 261 17.90 13.96 13.52
C LEU A 261 17.65 12.45 13.42
N VAL A 262 17.81 11.90 12.22
CA VAL A 262 17.71 10.46 11.97
C VAL A 262 19.04 9.82 12.43
N ARG A 263 19.11 9.42 13.70
CA ARG A 263 20.19 8.59 14.22
C ARG A 263 19.62 7.22 14.58
N GLY A 264 20.11 6.19 13.91
CA GLY A 264 19.72 4.81 14.22
C GLY A 264 20.74 3.85 13.64
N ASN A 265 20.98 2.75 14.34
CA ASN A 265 21.75 1.63 13.80
C ASN A 265 20.82 0.78 12.95
N GLU A 266 21.07 0.74 11.63
CA GLU A 266 20.28 -0.03 10.67
C GLU A 266 20.19 -1.52 11.06
N ALA A 267 21.31 -2.11 11.50
CA ALA A 267 21.35 -3.52 11.92
C ALA A 267 20.42 -3.78 13.11
N VAL A 268 20.34 -2.84 14.06
CA VAL A 268 19.42 -2.93 15.21
C VAL A 268 17.95 -2.83 14.74
N PHE A 269 17.66 -1.90 13.83
CA PHE A 269 16.30 -1.76 13.28
C PHE A 269 15.88 -3.01 12.50
N ASP A 270 16.76 -3.55 11.65
CA ASP A 270 16.51 -4.78 10.88
C ASP A 270 16.32 -5.99 11.82
N ALA A 271 17.13 -6.10 12.87
CA ALA A 271 16.96 -7.14 13.88
C ALA A 271 15.62 -7.01 14.62
N ALA A 272 15.20 -5.78 14.94
CA ALA A 272 13.91 -5.52 15.57
C ALA A 272 12.73 -5.90 14.64
N LEU A 273 12.77 -5.53 13.36
CA LEU A 273 11.75 -5.95 12.39
C LEU A 273 11.65 -7.48 12.29
N LYS A 274 12.81 -8.15 12.19
CA LYS A 274 12.87 -9.61 12.14
C LYS A 274 12.30 -10.26 13.39
N GLN A 275 12.63 -9.75 14.58
CA GLN A 275 12.10 -10.25 15.85
C GLN A 275 10.61 -9.98 16.03
N ALA A 276 10.13 -8.84 15.51
CA ALA A 276 8.71 -8.50 15.50
C ALA A 276 7.91 -9.35 14.49
N GLY A 277 8.58 -10.02 13.55
CA GLY A 277 7.91 -10.76 12.47
C GLY A 277 7.40 -9.86 11.35
N ALA A 278 7.77 -8.59 11.34
CA ALA A 278 7.43 -7.65 10.29
C ALA A 278 8.21 -7.95 9.00
N ILE A 279 7.64 -7.56 7.88
CA ILE A 279 8.19 -7.78 6.54
C ILE A 279 8.96 -6.51 6.13
N LYS A 280 10.25 -6.64 5.91
CA LYS A 280 11.08 -5.53 5.46
C LYS A 280 10.94 -5.33 3.95
N ALA A 281 10.60 -4.12 3.54
CA ALA A 281 10.71 -3.67 2.16
C ALA A 281 12.04 -2.93 1.95
N GLU A 282 12.71 -3.19 0.82
CA GLU A 282 14.00 -2.58 0.50
C GLU A 282 13.87 -1.32 -0.36
N THR A 283 12.85 -1.26 -1.19
CA THR A 283 12.54 -0.13 -2.09
C THR A 283 11.05 0.22 -2.00
N LEU A 284 10.68 1.37 -2.55
CA LEU A 284 9.28 1.78 -2.63
C LEU A 284 8.45 0.81 -3.51
N ASP A 285 9.03 0.33 -4.60
CA ASP A 285 8.37 -0.65 -5.46
C ASP A 285 8.17 -1.99 -4.72
N ASP A 286 9.21 -2.49 -4.03
CA ASP A 286 9.12 -3.68 -3.18
C ASP A 286 8.01 -3.53 -2.11
N PHE A 287 7.89 -2.34 -1.53
CA PHE A 287 6.86 -2.03 -0.54
C PHE A 287 5.43 -2.19 -1.09
N PHE A 288 5.17 -1.64 -2.28
CA PHE A 288 3.85 -1.75 -2.90
C PHE A 288 3.58 -3.15 -3.45
N TYR A 289 4.57 -3.82 -4.07
CA TYR A 289 4.39 -5.19 -4.56
C TYR A 289 4.19 -6.20 -3.43
N LEU A 290 4.86 -6.04 -2.31
CA LEU A 290 4.59 -6.84 -1.12
C LEU A 290 3.16 -6.59 -0.59
N ALA A 291 2.73 -5.33 -0.48
CA ALA A 291 1.37 -5.01 -0.07
C ALA A 291 0.33 -5.65 -0.99
N LYS A 292 0.55 -5.60 -2.32
CA LYS A 292 -0.29 -6.26 -3.31
C LYS A 292 -0.33 -7.78 -3.13
N ALA A 293 0.83 -8.42 -2.98
CA ALA A 293 0.91 -9.85 -2.79
C ALA A 293 0.11 -10.32 -1.56
N PHE A 294 0.28 -9.64 -0.43
CA PHE A 294 -0.44 -9.97 0.80
C PHE A 294 -1.93 -9.61 0.75
N SER A 295 -2.33 -8.65 -0.08
CA SER A 295 -3.73 -8.31 -0.31
C SER A 295 -4.46 -9.38 -1.13
N PHE A 296 -3.78 -9.97 -2.11
CA PHE A 296 -4.37 -10.93 -3.05
C PHE A 296 -4.20 -12.39 -2.64
N LEU A 297 -3.08 -12.73 -1.97
CA LEU A 297 -2.67 -14.12 -1.76
C LEU A 297 -2.58 -14.48 -0.28
N LYS A 298 -2.91 -15.73 0.01
CA LYS A 298 -2.63 -16.35 1.32
C LYS A 298 -1.25 -16.99 1.34
N PRO A 299 -0.60 -17.13 2.52
CA PRO A 299 0.65 -17.85 2.65
C PRO A 299 0.55 -19.29 2.12
N PRO A 300 1.55 -19.79 1.37
CA PRO A 300 1.60 -21.19 0.97
C PRO A 300 1.86 -22.11 2.17
N ARG A 301 1.43 -23.37 2.07
CA ARG A 301 1.63 -24.40 3.11
C ARG A 301 3.09 -24.82 3.27
N GLY A 302 3.90 -24.64 2.22
CA GLY A 302 5.33 -24.98 2.19
C GLY A 302 6.06 -24.15 1.16
N ASN A 303 7.33 -24.45 0.90
CA ASN A 303 8.21 -23.70 0.02
C ASN A 303 8.49 -24.38 -1.32
N ARG A 304 7.82 -25.48 -1.65
CA ARG A 304 8.02 -26.21 -2.90
C ARG A 304 7.28 -25.50 -4.03
N VAL A 305 8.01 -24.85 -4.91
CA VAL A 305 7.46 -24.03 -6.00
C VAL A 305 7.47 -24.78 -7.34
N ALA A 306 6.35 -24.76 -8.05
CA ALA A 306 6.31 -25.09 -9.48
C ALA A 306 6.61 -23.83 -10.29
N LEU A 307 7.68 -23.88 -11.08
CA LEU A 307 8.20 -22.75 -11.86
C LEU A 307 8.03 -23.03 -13.35
N ALA A 308 7.45 -22.09 -14.09
CA ALA A 308 7.33 -22.18 -15.55
C ALA A 308 7.62 -20.85 -16.22
N THR A 309 8.41 -20.86 -17.29
CA THR A 309 8.89 -19.64 -17.96
C THR A 309 8.95 -19.78 -19.49
N PHE A 310 9.12 -18.65 -20.14
CA PHE A 310 9.53 -18.44 -21.53
C PHE A 310 10.76 -17.52 -21.54
N PRO A 311 11.88 -17.84 -22.13
CA PRO A 311 12.45 -19.12 -22.52
C PRO A 311 13.23 -19.79 -21.38
N GLY A 312 13.93 -20.89 -21.65
CA GLY A 312 14.72 -21.62 -20.66
C GLY A 312 15.80 -20.83 -19.95
N GLY A 313 16.35 -19.76 -20.54
CA GLY A 313 17.27 -18.84 -19.85
C GLY A 313 16.62 -18.10 -18.69
N GLU A 314 15.37 -17.73 -18.80
CA GLU A 314 14.56 -17.15 -17.71
C GLU A 314 14.36 -18.17 -16.57
N ALA A 315 14.20 -19.46 -16.92
CA ALA A 315 14.08 -20.54 -15.93
C ALA A 315 15.32 -20.65 -15.04
N VAL A 316 16.51 -20.48 -15.58
CA VAL A 316 17.77 -20.52 -14.81
C VAL A 316 17.79 -19.36 -13.79
N LEU A 317 17.56 -18.13 -14.25
CA LEU A 317 17.58 -16.94 -13.40
C LEU A 317 16.48 -16.99 -12.32
N SER A 318 15.29 -17.47 -12.68
CA SER A 318 14.16 -17.61 -11.77
C SER A 318 14.42 -18.73 -10.73
N THR A 319 15.11 -19.80 -11.11
CA THR A 319 15.54 -20.84 -10.16
C THR A 319 16.50 -20.28 -9.11
N ASP A 320 17.50 -19.50 -9.54
CA ASP A 320 18.42 -18.83 -8.62
C ASP A 320 17.67 -17.87 -7.67
N ALA A 321 16.70 -17.13 -8.20
CA ALA A 321 15.85 -16.26 -7.39
C ALA A 321 15.03 -17.06 -6.36
N CYS A 322 14.46 -18.21 -6.71
CA CYS A 322 13.75 -19.09 -5.77
C CYS A 322 14.66 -19.52 -4.62
N LEU A 323 15.83 -20.08 -4.93
CA LEU A 323 16.75 -20.60 -3.93
C LEU A 323 17.30 -19.51 -3.03
N LYS A 324 17.66 -18.36 -3.60
CA LYS A 324 18.12 -17.17 -2.84
C LYS A 324 17.10 -16.67 -1.81
N ASN A 325 15.81 -16.83 -2.11
CA ASN A 325 14.71 -16.40 -1.24
C ASN A 325 14.14 -17.52 -0.36
N GLY A 326 14.76 -18.72 -0.33
CA GLY A 326 14.38 -19.83 0.52
C GLY A 326 13.22 -20.69 0.01
N LEU A 327 12.84 -20.54 -1.26
CA LEU A 327 11.99 -21.48 -1.97
C LEU A 327 12.82 -22.60 -2.57
N VAL A 328 12.22 -23.78 -2.77
CA VAL A 328 12.84 -24.93 -3.46
C VAL A 328 11.97 -25.37 -4.62
N LEU A 329 12.59 -25.83 -5.71
CA LEU A 329 11.81 -26.38 -6.81
C LEU A 329 11.09 -27.65 -6.36
N ALA A 330 9.79 -27.72 -6.58
CA ALA A 330 9.00 -28.92 -6.36
C ALA A 330 9.49 -30.07 -7.25
N ARG A 331 9.34 -31.29 -6.78
CA ARG A 331 9.50 -32.51 -7.60
C ARG A 331 8.09 -33.03 -7.92
N PRO A 332 7.56 -32.73 -9.12
CA PRO A 332 6.22 -33.19 -9.48
C PRO A 332 6.09 -34.70 -9.38
N SER A 333 4.88 -35.15 -9.05
CA SER A 333 4.54 -36.56 -8.93
C SER A 333 4.55 -37.28 -10.29
N GLU A 334 4.59 -38.60 -10.28
CA GLU A 334 4.46 -39.41 -11.49
C GLU A 334 3.13 -39.17 -12.19
N ALA A 335 2.06 -38.93 -11.42
CA ALA A 335 0.74 -38.62 -11.98
C ALA A 335 0.78 -37.30 -12.79
N SER A 336 1.49 -36.28 -12.30
CA SER A 336 1.70 -35.03 -13.04
C SER A 336 2.56 -35.25 -14.29
N TYR A 337 3.58 -36.10 -14.21
CA TYR A 337 4.40 -36.48 -15.38
C TYR A 337 3.53 -37.15 -16.44
N GLU A 338 2.77 -38.18 -16.11
CA GLU A 338 1.92 -38.88 -17.08
C GLU A 338 0.87 -37.97 -17.71
N ARG A 339 0.33 -37.02 -16.94
CA ARG A 339 -0.62 -36.00 -17.45
C ARG A 339 0.02 -35.07 -18.49
N LEU A 340 1.29 -34.70 -18.32
CA LEU A 340 2.02 -33.77 -19.20
C LEU A 340 2.83 -34.47 -20.29
N LYS A 341 2.97 -35.78 -20.23
CA LYS A 341 3.83 -36.58 -21.14
C LYS A 341 3.55 -36.35 -22.62
N GLY A 342 2.28 -36.22 -23.00
CA GLY A 342 1.87 -35.93 -24.37
C GLY A 342 2.26 -34.54 -24.89
N SER A 343 2.64 -33.64 -23.99
CA SER A 343 3.09 -32.28 -24.31
C SER A 343 4.61 -32.15 -24.30
N LEU A 344 5.36 -33.19 -23.89
CA LEU A 344 6.80 -33.12 -23.79
C LEU A 344 7.46 -33.38 -25.16
N PRO A 345 8.64 -32.82 -25.43
CA PRO A 345 9.44 -33.17 -26.65
C PRO A 345 9.91 -34.61 -26.57
N PRO A 346 10.38 -35.22 -27.69
CA PRO A 346 10.81 -36.61 -27.76
C PRO A 346 12.09 -36.93 -26.96
N TRP A 347 12.70 -35.96 -26.33
CA TRP A 347 13.83 -36.14 -25.42
C TRP A 347 13.47 -35.77 -23.98
N LYS A 348 14.23 -36.25 -23.02
CA LYS A 348 13.98 -36.00 -21.60
C LYS A 348 14.24 -34.52 -21.23
N ILE A 349 13.23 -33.83 -20.67
CA ILE A 349 13.37 -32.50 -20.08
C ILE A 349 12.89 -32.56 -18.64
N SER A 350 13.26 -31.53 -17.88
CA SER A 350 12.71 -31.34 -16.51
C SER A 350 11.26 -30.85 -16.57
N LEU A 351 10.42 -31.36 -15.71
CA LEU A 351 9.07 -30.78 -15.48
C LEU A 351 9.10 -29.54 -14.59
N ASN A 352 10.21 -29.26 -13.93
CA ASN A 352 10.35 -28.11 -13.06
C ASN A 352 11.83 -27.71 -12.93
N PRO A 353 12.27 -26.56 -13.42
CA PRO A 353 11.44 -25.57 -14.12
C PRO A 353 10.91 -26.09 -15.46
N TYR A 354 9.70 -25.67 -15.82
CA TYR A 354 9.04 -26.02 -17.07
C TYR A 354 9.33 -24.96 -18.15
N ASP A 355 9.92 -25.38 -19.24
CA ASP A 355 10.26 -24.48 -20.35
C ASP A 355 9.15 -24.46 -21.40
N PHE A 356 8.26 -23.48 -21.30
CA PHE A 356 7.18 -23.29 -22.29
C PHE A 356 7.73 -23.01 -23.71
N GLY A 357 8.91 -22.40 -23.83
CA GLY A 357 9.49 -22.09 -25.15
C GLY A 357 9.76 -23.34 -25.98
N ILE A 358 10.31 -24.38 -25.36
CA ILE A 358 10.50 -25.70 -26.01
C ILE A 358 9.15 -26.35 -26.29
N ILE A 359 8.27 -26.41 -25.28
CA ILE A 359 6.97 -27.08 -25.43
C ILE A 359 6.14 -26.41 -26.54
N TYR A 360 6.13 -25.10 -26.57
CA TYR A 360 5.40 -24.31 -27.56
C TYR A 360 5.82 -24.62 -29.00
N THR A 361 7.10 -24.81 -29.21
CA THR A 361 7.65 -25.15 -30.55
C THR A 361 7.09 -26.46 -31.09
N PHE A 362 6.76 -27.43 -30.22
CA PHE A 362 6.27 -28.75 -30.62
C PHE A 362 4.75 -28.89 -30.59
N HIS A 363 4.03 -28.22 -29.67
CA HIS A 363 2.64 -28.55 -29.34
C HIS A 363 1.70 -27.34 -29.30
N GLY A 364 2.17 -26.13 -29.60
CA GLY A 364 1.37 -24.90 -29.53
C GLY A 364 1.17 -24.37 -28.10
N LEU A 365 0.66 -23.15 -28.02
CA LEU A 365 0.71 -22.32 -26.78
C LEU A 365 -0.34 -22.70 -25.75
N VAL A 366 -1.60 -22.53 -26.09
CA VAL A 366 -2.67 -22.37 -25.10
C VAL A 366 -2.95 -23.64 -24.31
N ASN A 367 -3.08 -24.76 -24.97
CA ASN A 367 -3.42 -26.04 -24.32
C ASN A 367 -2.34 -26.50 -23.33
N ASN A 368 -1.08 -26.23 -23.63
CA ASN A 368 0.05 -26.68 -22.80
C ASN A 368 0.27 -25.81 -21.57
N HIS A 369 0.00 -24.49 -21.67
CA HIS A 369 0.08 -23.57 -20.56
C HIS A 369 -0.96 -23.93 -19.48
N GLY A 370 -2.22 -24.14 -19.89
CA GLY A 370 -3.28 -24.57 -19.01
C GLY A 370 -3.02 -25.95 -18.39
N ALA A 371 -2.62 -26.92 -19.20
CA ALA A 371 -2.32 -28.29 -18.73
C ALA A 371 -1.24 -28.32 -17.64
N PHE A 372 -0.19 -27.54 -17.77
CA PHE A 372 0.85 -27.42 -16.74
C PHE A 372 0.28 -26.82 -15.46
N ILE A 373 -0.42 -25.69 -15.54
CA ILE A 373 -0.98 -25.00 -14.36
C ILE A 373 -1.92 -25.94 -13.60
N GLU A 374 -2.81 -26.62 -14.30
CA GLU A 374 -3.75 -27.54 -13.69
C GLU A 374 -3.07 -28.77 -13.06
N ALA A 375 -2.09 -29.36 -13.76
CA ALA A 375 -1.34 -30.51 -13.23
C ALA A 375 -0.59 -30.15 -11.94
N MET A 376 0.08 -28.97 -11.91
CA MET A 376 0.78 -28.50 -10.73
C MET A 376 -0.17 -28.06 -9.60
N ALA A 377 -1.34 -27.54 -9.94
CA ALA A 377 -2.36 -27.20 -8.96
C ALA A 377 -2.92 -28.44 -8.24
N ASP A 378 -2.98 -29.58 -8.92
CA ASP A 378 -3.44 -30.86 -8.36
C ASP A 378 -2.35 -31.66 -7.62
N ASP A 379 -1.06 -31.31 -7.81
CA ASP A 379 0.05 -32.08 -7.28
C ASP A 379 0.37 -31.74 -5.81
N ASP A 380 0.25 -32.71 -4.91
CA ASP A 380 0.53 -32.52 -3.47
C ASP A 380 2.00 -32.23 -3.16
N ASN A 381 2.90 -32.46 -4.12
CA ASN A 381 4.31 -32.07 -4.00
C ASN A 381 4.57 -30.59 -4.30
N VAL A 382 3.54 -29.85 -4.72
CA VAL A 382 3.61 -28.42 -5.06
C VAL A 382 2.87 -27.62 -4.00
N ASP A 383 3.54 -26.65 -3.39
CA ASP A 383 2.95 -25.78 -2.36
C ASP A 383 2.52 -24.42 -2.93
N CYS A 384 3.21 -23.95 -3.95
CA CYS A 384 2.95 -22.66 -4.59
C CYS A 384 3.46 -22.67 -6.06
N MET A 385 3.08 -21.65 -6.81
CA MET A 385 3.36 -21.59 -8.24
C MET A 385 3.90 -20.21 -8.65
N ALA A 386 4.87 -20.22 -9.57
CA ALA A 386 5.43 -19.03 -10.21
C ALA A 386 5.44 -19.26 -11.72
N VAL A 387 4.54 -18.61 -12.45
CA VAL A 387 4.26 -18.93 -13.85
C VAL A 387 4.33 -17.67 -14.69
N GLN A 388 5.22 -17.64 -15.65
CA GLN A 388 5.31 -16.54 -16.62
C GLN A 388 4.12 -16.57 -17.59
N LEU A 389 3.55 -15.42 -17.88
CA LEU A 389 2.54 -15.27 -18.92
C LEU A 389 3.16 -15.52 -20.30
N PRO A 390 2.40 -16.02 -21.27
CA PRO A 390 2.89 -16.20 -22.63
C PRO A 390 3.23 -14.86 -23.28
N PRO A 391 4.14 -14.86 -24.28
CA PRO A 391 4.43 -13.66 -25.05
C PRO A 391 3.19 -13.16 -25.78
N MET A 392 2.93 -11.86 -25.68
CA MET A 392 1.82 -11.19 -26.37
C MET A 392 2.09 -11.11 -27.87
N GLY A 393 1.04 -11.12 -28.67
CA GLY A 393 1.13 -11.04 -30.14
C GLY A 393 0.49 -12.21 -30.85
N PHE A 394 0.03 -13.21 -30.10
CA PHE A 394 -0.80 -14.29 -30.65
C PHE A 394 -2.28 -13.95 -30.41
N PRO A 395 -3.19 -14.24 -31.34
CA PRO A 395 -4.62 -14.09 -31.14
C PRO A 395 -5.11 -15.15 -30.15
N VAL A 396 -5.02 -14.85 -28.86
CA VAL A 396 -5.46 -15.73 -27.79
C VAL A 396 -6.58 -15.03 -27.05
N ASP A 397 -7.68 -15.73 -26.85
CA ASP A 397 -8.76 -15.29 -25.97
C ASP A 397 -8.24 -15.17 -24.54
N ALA A 398 -8.40 -13.99 -23.94
CA ALA A 398 -7.89 -13.68 -22.61
C ALA A 398 -8.52 -14.60 -21.56
N GLU A 399 -9.82 -14.88 -21.63
CA GLU A 399 -10.52 -15.75 -20.71
C GLU A 399 -9.97 -17.18 -20.80
N MET A 400 -9.83 -17.72 -22.00
CA MET A 400 -9.30 -19.07 -22.21
C MET A 400 -7.87 -19.24 -21.67
N LEU A 401 -7.01 -18.21 -21.82
CA LEU A 401 -5.66 -18.22 -21.26
C LEU A 401 -5.66 -18.13 -19.73
N CYS A 402 -6.57 -17.35 -19.17
CA CYS A 402 -6.57 -17.03 -17.73
C CYS A 402 -7.36 -18.03 -16.88
N MET A 403 -8.29 -18.79 -17.44
CA MET A 403 -9.10 -19.77 -16.70
C MET A 403 -8.30 -20.81 -15.91
N PRO A 404 -7.16 -21.35 -16.42
CA PRO A 404 -6.32 -22.26 -15.64
C PRO A 404 -5.74 -21.61 -14.37
N PHE A 405 -5.36 -20.34 -14.43
CA PHE A 405 -4.88 -19.59 -13.27
C PHE A 405 -5.96 -19.47 -12.19
N LEU A 406 -7.18 -19.15 -12.59
CA LEU A 406 -8.33 -19.09 -11.68
C LEU A 406 -8.63 -20.45 -11.06
N THR A 407 -8.54 -21.53 -11.84
CA THR A 407 -8.73 -22.90 -11.35
C THR A 407 -7.67 -23.25 -10.31
N ALA A 408 -6.42 -22.92 -10.54
CA ALA A 408 -5.32 -23.12 -9.59
C ALA A 408 -5.52 -22.32 -8.30
N ALA A 409 -5.90 -21.05 -8.43
CA ALA A 409 -6.17 -20.19 -7.27
C ALA A 409 -7.31 -20.72 -6.38
N LYS A 410 -8.39 -21.27 -6.98
CA LYS A 410 -9.50 -21.91 -6.28
C LYS A 410 -9.09 -23.16 -5.50
N LYS A 411 -7.99 -23.83 -5.88
CA LYS A 411 -7.42 -24.98 -5.14
C LYS A 411 -6.57 -24.55 -3.93
N GLY A 412 -6.46 -23.25 -3.68
CA GLY A 412 -5.80 -22.71 -2.49
C GLY A 412 -4.27 -22.71 -2.56
N LYS A 413 -3.66 -22.92 -3.74
CA LYS A 413 -2.23 -22.74 -3.95
C LYS A 413 -1.96 -21.33 -4.42
N PRO A 414 -1.19 -20.52 -3.68
CA PRO A 414 -0.85 -19.18 -4.11
C PRO A 414 -0.02 -19.23 -5.40
N LEU A 415 -0.42 -18.39 -6.35
CA LEU A 415 0.18 -18.31 -7.66
C LEU A 415 0.57 -16.87 -7.96
N VAL A 416 1.81 -16.67 -8.40
CA VAL A 416 2.31 -15.38 -8.88
C VAL A 416 2.63 -15.47 -10.35
N THR A 417 2.39 -14.37 -11.08
CA THR A 417 2.66 -14.33 -12.52
C THR A 417 3.30 -13.01 -12.93
N TRP A 418 3.97 -13.01 -14.10
CA TRP A 418 4.60 -11.84 -14.71
C TRP A 418 4.59 -11.96 -16.22
N PRO A 419 4.53 -10.85 -16.98
CA PRO A 419 4.64 -10.87 -18.43
C PRO A 419 6.11 -11.08 -18.87
N PRO A 420 6.37 -11.56 -20.09
CA PRO A 420 7.74 -11.76 -20.60
C PRO A 420 8.48 -10.45 -20.93
N HIS A 421 7.80 -9.32 -20.88
CA HIS A 421 8.36 -7.98 -21.16
C HIS A 421 7.78 -6.95 -20.21
N MET A 422 8.57 -5.97 -19.83
CA MET A 422 8.24 -4.96 -18.80
C MET A 422 7.20 -3.91 -19.22
N LEU A 423 6.56 -4.00 -20.38
CA LEU A 423 5.80 -2.89 -20.93
C LEU A 423 4.32 -3.19 -21.05
N LYS A 424 3.54 -2.52 -20.26
CA LYS A 424 2.08 -2.44 -20.14
C LYS A 424 1.50 -3.42 -19.13
N MET A 425 1.32 -2.92 -17.92
CA MET A 425 0.51 -3.58 -16.88
C MET A 425 -0.99 -3.50 -17.17
N ASP A 426 -1.41 -2.66 -18.10
CA ASP A 426 -2.79 -2.37 -18.49
C ASP A 426 -3.31 -3.26 -19.65
N THR A 427 -2.71 -4.43 -19.87
CA THR A 427 -3.24 -5.37 -20.85
C THR A 427 -4.53 -6.01 -20.36
N GLU A 428 -5.42 -6.36 -21.28
CA GLU A 428 -6.68 -7.03 -20.99
C GLU A 428 -6.49 -8.29 -20.13
N ILE A 429 -5.43 -9.04 -20.38
CA ILE A 429 -5.04 -10.23 -19.59
C ILE A 429 -4.67 -9.86 -18.15
N ASN A 430 -3.85 -8.83 -17.97
CA ASN A 430 -3.43 -8.41 -16.63
C ASN A 430 -4.61 -7.89 -15.81
N ILE A 431 -5.47 -7.08 -16.42
CA ILE A 431 -6.69 -6.57 -15.79
C ILE A 431 -7.58 -7.75 -15.38
N TRP A 432 -7.78 -8.71 -16.30
CA TRP A 432 -8.61 -9.90 -16.02
C TRP A 432 -8.05 -10.70 -14.83
N LEU A 433 -6.74 -11.00 -14.80
CA LEU A 433 -6.12 -11.74 -13.72
C LEU A 433 -6.28 -11.02 -12.38
N GLU A 434 -6.00 -9.72 -12.34
CA GLU A 434 -6.03 -8.93 -11.11
C GLU A 434 -7.45 -8.72 -10.56
N THR A 435 -8.45 -8.59 -11.43
CA THR A 435 -9.86 -8.56 -11.02
C THR A 435 -10.33 -9.89 -10.43
N HIS A 436 -9.60 -10.98 -10.71
CA HIS A 436 -9.84 -12.30 -10.11
C HIS A 436 -8.85 -12.64 -8.97
N SER A 437 -8.22 -11.65 -8.38
CA SER A 437 -7.27 -11.78 -7.26
C SER A 437 -6.01 -12.62 -7.59
N ILE A 438 -5.57 -12.59 -8.85
CA ILE A 438 -4.32 -13.19 -9.30
C ILE A 438 -3.33 -12.05 -9.60
N PRO A 439 -2.35 -11.78 -8.72
CA PRO A 439 -1.49 -10.61 -8.87
C PRO A 439 -0.49 -10.79 -9.99
N VAL A 440 -0.35 -9.75 -10.83
CA VAL A 440 0.66 -9.67 -11.87
C VAL A 440 1.81 -8.78 -11.41
N PHE A 441 3.04 -9.28 -11.58
CA PHE A 441 4.27 -8.59 -11.17
C PHE A 441 5.10 -8.17 -12.39
N PRO A 442 5.99 -7.17 -12.28
CA PRO A 442 6.75 -6.69 -13.42
C PRO A 442 7.87 -7.65 -13.87
N SER A 443 8.28 -8.58 -13.00
CA SER A 443 9.36 -9.53 -13.28
C SER A 443 9.30 -10.75 -12.37
N ALA A 444 9.97 -11.84 -12.82
CA ALA A 444 10.16 -13.05 -12.02
C ALA A 444 10.76 -12.76 -10.64
N VAL A 445 11.77 -11.92 -10.57
CA VAL A 445 12.50 -11.62 -9.32
C VAL A 445 11.56 -11.03 -8.27
N ILE A 446 10.71 -10.07 -8.66
CA ILE A 446 9.74 -9.43 -7.75
C ILE A 446 8.63 -10.44 -7.39
N ALA A 447 8.09 -11.17 -8.36
CA ALA A 447 7.05 -12.19 -8.14
C ALA A 447 7.52 -13.27 -7.14
N ILE A 448 8.71 -13.82 -7.34
CA ILE A 448 9.31 -14.85 -6.50
C ILE A 448 9.63 -14.31 -5.11
N ARG A 449 10.15 -13.07 -4.99
CA ARG A 449 10.37 -12.41 -3.71
C ARG A 449 9.07 -12.26 -2.91
N CYS A 450 7.99 -11.84 -3.56
CA CYS A 450 6.68 -11.71 -2.92
C CYS A 450 6.14 -13.06 -2.46
N LEU A 451 6.26 -14.11 -3.28
CA LEU A 451 5.85 -15.47 -2.94
C LEU A 451 6.65 -16.02 -1.74
N ALA A 452 7.96 -15.77 -1.72
CA ALA A 452 8.82 -16.15 -0.60
C ALA A 452 8.48 -15.39 0.68
N ALA A 453 8.15 -14.10 0.59
CA ALA A 453 7.72 -13.30 1.74
C ALA A 453 6.41 -13.84 2.35
N LEU A 454 5.45 -14.24 1.51
CA LEU A 454 4.22 -14.92 1.94
C LEU A 454 4.54 -16.20 2.72
N TYR A 455 5.43 -17.06 2.18
CA TYR A 455 5.85 -18.28 2.85
C TYR A 455 6.52 -18.00 4.21
N GLN A 456 7.46 -17.06 4.24
CA GLN A 456 8.17 -16.69 5.47
C GLN A 456 7.21 -16.11 6.54
N TYR A 457 6.20 -15.38 6.12
CA TYR A 457 5.15 -14.89 7.01
C TYR A 457 4.31 -16.06 7.55
N GLY A 458 3.87 -16.99 6.70
CA GLY A 458 3.10 -18.16 7.10
C GLY A 458 3.79 -19.04 8.16
N LEU A 459 5.12 -19.18 8.08
CA LEU A 459 5.90 -19.89 9.08
C LEU A 459 5.85 -19.27 10.49
N ARG A 460 5.56 -17.95 10.58
CA ARG A 460 5.58 -17.21 11.85
C ARG A 460 4.19 -17.00 12.42
N SER A 461 3.18 -16.85 11.57
CA SER A 461 1.79 -16.61 11.99
C SER A 461 1.05 -17.89 12.38
N GLY A 462 1.59 -19.07 12.11
CA GLY A 462 0.93 -20.35 12.30
C GLY A 462 -0.10 -20.66 11.21
N PRO A 463 -0.61 -21.90 11.13
CA PRO A 463 -1.65 -22.22 10.15
C PRO A 463 -2.90 -21.39 10.44
N SER A 464 -3.34 -20.63 9.43
CA SER A 464 -4.62 -19.88 9.41
C SER A 464 -5.80 -20.83 9.19
#